data_b91c52a2950f04bc7dd4b3a0c7ca465b
#
_entry.id   b91c52a2950f04bc7dd4b3a0c7ca465b
#
_cell.length_a   1.000
_cell.length_b   1.000
_cell.length_c   1.000
_cell.angle_alpha   90.00
_cell.angle_beta   90.00
_cell.angle_gamma   90.00
#
_symmetry.space_group_name_H-M   'P 1'
#
loop_
_entity.id
_entity.type
_entity.pdbx_description
1 polymer ?
#
loop_
_entity_poly.entity_id
_entity_poly.type
_entity_poly.pdbx_seq_one_letter_code
_entity_poly.pdbx_strand_id
1 'polypeptide(L)'
;FLPRKDLLSLEELDRLCSAFIGMGVTKLRVTGGEPLVRRDIMGFFRAMSRHLASGALRALTLTTNGSQLSRHAADLAACGVRRVNVSLDTLDAGRFATLTRRGQLAPVLEGIAAARAAGLRVKINTVALHGFTEDELFPLVDWCASEGHDLTLIELMPMGEEAAEARIGQFLPLSDLRAPVFLVGTERDH
;
A
#
# COMPACT_ATOMS: atom_id res chain seq x y z
N PHE A 1 0.96 -14.65 -14.03
CA PHE A 1 -0.39 -14.49 -13.44
C PHE A 1 -1.19 -15.76 -13.67
N LEU A 2 -1.90 -16.24 -12.66
CA LEU A 2 -2.80 -17.40 -12.79
C LEU A 2 -3.96 -17.06 -13.75
N PRO A 3 -4.42 -18.04 -14.57
CA PRO A 3 -5.62 -17.88 -15.37
C PRO A 3 -6.84 -17.54 -14.50
N ARG A 4 -7.77 -16.75 -15.03
CA ARG A 4 -8.99 -16.34 -14.28
C ARG A 4 -9.78 -17.50 -13.69
N LYS A 5 -9.78 -18.65 -14.37
CA LYS A 5 -10.48 -19.88 -13.93
C LYS A 5 -9.88 -20.50 -12.66
N ASP A 6 -8.62 -20.18 -12.37
CA ASP A 6 -7.87 -20.70 -11.22
C ASP A 6 -7.87 -19.72 -10.03
N LEU A 7 -8.55 -18.57 -10.18
CA LEU A 7 -8.71 -17.60 -9.12
C LEU A 7 -10.03 -17.83 -8.37
N LEU A 8 -9.96 -17.78 -7.03
CA LEU A 8 -11.17 -17.84 -6.20
C LEU A 8 -12.14 -16.72 -6.58
N SER A 9 -13.44 -17.02 -6.62
CA SER A 9 -14.49 -16.01 -6.73
C SER A 9 -14.52 -15.09 -5.48
N LEU A 10 -15.25 -13.99 -5.54
CA LEU A 10 -15.40 -13.11 -4.35
C LEU A 10 -16.22 -13.81 -3.25
N GLU A 11 -17.16 -14.66 -3.63
CA GLU A 11 -17.96 -15.46 -2.71
C GLU A 11 -17.14 -16.56 -2.03
N GLU A 12 -16.20 -17.17 -2.76
CA GLU A 12 -15.27 -18.13 -2.18
C GLU A 12 -14.29 -17.45 -1.22
N LEU A 13 -13.80 -16.27 -1.58
CA LEU A 13 -12.97 -15.45 -0.69
C LEU A 13 -13.74 -15.03 0.57
N ASP A 14 -15.01 -14.66 0.43
CA ASP A 14 -15.86 -14.33 1.57
C ASP A 14 -16.02 -15.53 2.52
N ARG A 15 -16.35 -16.72 1.99
CA ARG A 15 -16.45 -17.94 2.79
C ARG A 15 -15.14 -18.28 3.51
N LEU A 16 -14.03 -18.19 2.79
CA LEU A 16 -12.70 -18.46 3.34
C LEU A 16 -12.34 -17.48 4.46
N CYS A 17 -12.47 -16.18 4.20
CA CYS A 17 -12.19 -15.14 5.20
C CYS A 17 -13.11 -15.26 6.42
N SER A 18 -14.40 -15.55 6.21
CA SER A 18 -15.36 -15.74 7.30
C SER A 18 -15.00 -16.95 8.16
N ALA A 19 -14.52 -18.04 7.57
CA ALA A 19 -14.04 -19.21 8.30
C ALA A 19 -12.83 -18.84 9.20
N PHE A 20 -11.84 -18.15 8.64
CA PHE A 20 -10.68 -17.70 9.43
C PHE A 20 -11.06 -16.70 10.53
N ILE A 21 -12.01 -15.80 10.28
CA ILE A 21 -12.51 -14.89 11.30
C ILE A 21 -13.21 -15.68 12.43
N GLY A 22 -14.01 -16.70 12.06
CA GLY A 22 -14.62 -17.63 13.04
C GLY A 22 -13.59 -18.41 13.86
N MET A 23 -12.38 -18.63 13.33
CA MET A 23 -11.25 -19.25 14.03
C MET A 23 -10.42 -18.24 14.85
N GLY A 24 -10.82 -16.96 14.91
CA GLY A 24 -10.16 -15.95 15.75
C GLY A 24 -9.23 -14.98 14.99
N VAL A 25 -9.20 -14.98 13.66
CA VAL A 25 -8.49 -13.94 12.89
C VAL A 25 -9.21 -12.62 13.06
N THR A 26 -8.51 -11.61 13.59
CA THR A 26 -9.09 -10.29 13.91
C THR A 26 -8.62 -9.16 12.99
N LYS A 27 -7.68 -9.42 12.08
CA LYS A 27 -7.18 -8.43 11.13
C LYS A 27 -7.12 -9.05 9.74
N LEU A 28 -7.71 -8.38 8.77
CA LEU A 28 -7.69 -8.78 7.37
C LEU A 28 -7.06 -7.68 6.52
N ARG A 29 -6.11 -8.05 5.67
CA ARG A 29 -5.52 -7.17 4.68
C ARG A 29 -5.80 -7.70 3.28
N VAL A 30 -6.48 -6.90 2.48
CA VAL A 30 -6.70 -7.18 1.06
C VAL A 30 -5.47 -6.70 0.29
N THR A 31 -4.84 -7.60 -0.43
CA THR A 31 -3.66 -7.34 -1.25
C THR A 31 -3.65 -8.28 -2.46
N GLY A 32 -2.60 -8.25 -3.26
CA GLY A 32 -2.44 -9.12 -4.43
C GLY A 32 -1.64 -8.41 -5.51
N GLY A 33 -2.01 -8.52 -6.79
CA GLY A 33 -1.52 -7.60 -7.81
C GLY A 33 -2.04 -6.20 -7.52
N GLU A 34 -3.18 -5.81 -8.11
CA GLU A 34 -3.88 -4.60 -7.69
C GLU A 34 -5.34 -4.97 -7.36
N PRO A 35 -5.74 -4.93 -6.07
CA PRO A 35 -7.07 -5.35 -5.67
C PRO A 35 -8.19 -4.51 -6.29
N LEU A 36 -7.97 -3.20 -6.45
CA LEU A 36 -9.02 -2.27 -6.91
C LEU A 36 -9.34 -2.39 -8.41
N VAL A 37 -8.53 -3.13 -9.20
CA VAL A 37 -8.90 -3.44 -10.60
C VAL A 37 -9.77 -4.70 -10.70
N ARG A 38 -9.94 -5.44 -9.61
CA ARG A 38 -10.78 -6.63 -9.62
C ARG A 38 -12.25 -6.20 -9.72
N ARG A 39 -12.94 -6.75 -10.72
CA ARG A 39 -14.38 -6.50 -10.91
C ARG A 39 -15.14 -6.82 -9.63
N ASP A 40 -16.07 -5.95 -9.26
CA ASP A 40 -16.98 -6.08 -8.11
C ASP A 40 -16.28 -6.20 -6.73
N ILE A 41 -15.00 -5.81 -6.63
CA ILE A 41 -14.24 -5.90 -5.37
C ILE A 41 -14.93 -5.21 -4.19
N MET A 42 -15.70 -4.14 -4.44
CA MET A 42 -16.45 -3.46 -3.39
C MET A 42 -17.56 -4.33 -2.78
N GLY A 43 -18.06 -5.33 -3.53
CA GLY A 43 -18.94 -6.37 -3.00
C GLY A 43 -18.29 -7.17 -1.89
N PHE A 44 -17.02 -7.53 -2.06
CA PHE A 44 -16.23 -8.22 -1.04
C PHE A 44 -16.00 -7.33 0.19
N PHE A 45 -15.64 -6.05 0.02
CA PHE A 45 -15.47 -5.14 1.16
C PHE A 45 -16.78 -4.96 1.94
N ARG A 46 -17.93 -4.83 1.24
CA ARG A 46 -19.26 -4.80 1.88
C ARG A 46 -19.57 -6.10 2.64
N ALA A 47 -19.21 -7.24 2.07
CA ALA A 47 -19.38 -8.52 2.76
C ALA A 47 -18.53 -8.60 4.05
N MET A 48 -17.28 -8.13 4.01
CA MET A 48 -16.40 -8.12 5.19
C MET A 48 -16.82 -7.11 6.26
N SER A 49 -17.52 -6.04 5.89
CA SER A 49 -17.97 -5.01 6.85
C SER A 49 -18.92 -5.57 7.93
N ARG A 50 -19.64 -6.66 7.65
CA ARG A 50 -20.47 -7.33 8.68
C ARG A 50 -19.67 -7.88 9.85
N HIS A 51 -18.43 -8.33 9.58
CA HIS A 51 -17.54 -8.84 10.61
C HIS A 51 -16.91 -7.71 11.45
N LEU A 52 -16.73 -6.52 10.86
CA LEU A 52 -16.37 -5.32 11.60
C LEU A 52 -17.52 -4.88 12.51
N ALA A 53 -18.75 -4.88 11.99
CA ALA A 53 -19.95 -4.49 12.75
C ALA A 53 -20.23 -5.42 13.93
N SER A 54 -19.98 -6.72 13.79
CA SER A 54 -20.11 -7.70 14.88
C SER A 54 -18.97 -7.68 15.90
N GLY A 55 -17.86 -6.95 15.60
CA GLY A 55 -16.66 -6.94 16.43
C GLY A 55 -15.76 -8.18 16.26
N ALA A 56 -16.14 -9.16 15.43
CA ALA A 56 -15.31 -10.33 15.14
C ALA A 56 -14.03 -9.97 14.39
N LEU A 57 -14.11 -8.98 13.48
CA LEU A 57 -12.95 -8.39 12.81
C LEU A 57 -12.67 -7.00 13.41
N ARG A 58 -11.43 -6.74 13.81
CA ARG A 58 -11.01 -5.45 14.38
C ARG A 58 -10.48 -4.49 13.33
N ALA A 59 -9.91 -5.03 12.24
CA ALA A 59 -9.32 -4.21 11.18
C ALA A 59 -9.47 -4.88 9.82
N LEU A 60 -9.96 -4.08 8.87
CA LEU A 60 -9.96 -4.37 7.45
C LEU A 60 -9.10 -3.30 6.77
N THR A 61 -8.05 -3.73 6.07
CA THR A 61 -7.08 -2.84 5.43
C THR A 61 -6.84 -3.26 3.98
N LEU A 62 -6.29 -2.35 3.20
CA LEU A 62 -5.99 -2.53 1.79
C LEU A 62 -4.53 -2.13 1.52
N THR A 63 -3.85 -2.89 0.65
CA THR A 63 -2.61 -2.45 -0.01
C THR A 63 -2.89 -2.30 -1.50
N THR A 64 -2.58 -1.14 -2.07
CA THR A 64 -2.91 -0.76 -3.45
C THR A 64 -1.77 0.05 -4.07
N ASN A 65 -1.70 0.06 -5.40
CA ASN A 65 -0.84 0.99 -6.14
C ASN A 65 -1.45 2.42 -6.23
N GLY A 66 -2.64 2.64 -5.68
CA GLY A 66 -3.31 3.93 -5.62
C GLY A 66 -4.03 4.40 -6.88
N SER A 67 -3.76 3.82 -8.06
CA SER A 67 -4.26 4.31 -9.35
C SER A 67 -5.79 4.34 -9.49
N GLN A 68 -6.51 3.51 -8.73
CA GLN A 68 -7.97 3.44 -8.73
C GLN A 68 -8.58 3.95 -7.40
N LEU A 69 -7.76 4.41 -6.48
CA LEU A 69 -8.18 4.72 -5.12
C LEU A 69 -9.18 5.89 -5.08
N SER A 70 -9.04 6.90 -5.95
CA SER A 70 -9.96 8.04 -6.04
C SER A 70 -11.41 7.62 -6.28
N ARG A 71 -11.62 6.53 -7.04
CA ARG A 71 -12.95 6.00 -7.36
C ARG A 71 -13.61 5.25 -6.20
N HIS A 72 -12.80 4.72 -5.28
CA HIS A 72 -13.26 3.76 -4.26
C HIS A 72 -13.08 4.26 -2.83
N ALA A 73 -12.42 5.39 -2.62
CA ALA A 73 -12.07 5.87 -1.27
C ALA A 73 -13.28 6.03 -0.35
N ALA A 74 -14.34 6.67 -0.83
CA ALA A 74 -15.57 6.87 -0.05
C ALA A 74 -16.27 5.54 0.28
N ASP A 75 -16.36 4.63 -0.70
CA ASP A 75 -16.95 3.30 -0.50
C ASP A 75 -16.15 2.45 0.48
N LEU A 76 -14.81 2.51 0.40
CA LEU A 76 -13.92 1.82 1.36
C LEU A 76 -14.15 2.33 2.78
N ALA A 77 -14.24 3.65 2.96
CA ALA A 77 -14.54 4.25 4.25
C ALA A 77 -15.92 3.81 4.78
N ALA A 78 -16.94 3.81 3.92
CA ALA A 78 -18.30 3.34 4.24
C ALA A 78 -18.32 1.85 4.64
N CYS A 79 -17.43 1.02 4.07
CA CYS A 79 -17.25 -0.38 4.46
C CYS A 79 -16.48 -0.56 5.78
N GLY A 80 -16.07 0.52 6.44
CA GLY A 80 -15.35 0.47 7.72
C GLY A 80 -13.84 0.28 7.60
N VAL A 81 -13.27 0.39 6.40
CA VAL A 81 -11.81 0.53 6.23
C VAL A 81 -11.38 1.82 6.90
N ARG A 82 -10.33 1.76 7.72
CA ARG A 82 -9.80 2.92 8.44
C ARG A 82 -8.43 3.36 7.93
N ARG A 83 -7.72 2.47 7.25
CA ARG A 83 -6.38 2.72 6.72
C ARG A 83 -6.17 2.00 5.40
N VAL A 84 -5.51 2.69 4.48
CA VAL A 84 -5.00 2.14 3.23
C VAL A 84 -3.48 2.25 3.20
N ASN A 85 -2.80 1.24 2.65
CA ASN A 85 -1.38 1.30 2.36
C ASN A 85 -1.25 1.53 0.84
N VAL A 86 -0.50 2.55 0.46
CA VAL A 86 -0.27 2.92 -0.94
C VAL A 86 1.20 2.70 -1.27
N SER A 87 1.48 1.93 -2.31
CA SER A 87 2.84 1.75 -2.82
C SER A 87 3.25 2.98 -3.62
N LEU A 88 4.27 3.71 -3.14
CA LEU A 88 4.77 4.93 -3.77
C LEU A 88 6.25 5.10 -3.43
N ASP A 89 7.12 5.03 -4.45
CA ASP A 89 8.56 5.05 -4.27
C ASP A 89 9.18 6.41 -4.58
N THR A 90 8.45 7.32 -5.24
CA THR A 90 8.92 8.65 -5.65
C THR A 90 7.76 9.61 -5.87
N LEU A 91 8.04 10.91 -5.69
CA LEU A 91 7.14 12.02 -6.04
C LEU A 91 7.49 12.64 -7.40
N ASP A 92 8.55 12.18 -8.08
CA ASP A 92 8.91 12.59 -9.43
C ASP A 92 8.17 11.76 -10.48
N ALA A 93 7.44 12.42 -11.38
CA ALA A 93 6.62 11.75 -12.39
C ALA A 93 7.45 10.94 -13.42
N GLY A 94 8.65 11.42 -13.75
CA GLY A 94 9.55 10.74 -14.70
C GLY A 94 10.14 9.46 -14.09
N ARG A 95 10.64 9.58 -12.85
CA ARG A 95 11.13 8.43 -12.07
C ARG A 95 10.01 7.41 -11.84
N PHE A 96 8.80 7.87 -11.48
CA PHE A 96 7.63 7.01 -11.30
C PHE A 96 7.27 6.23 -12.56
N ALA A 97 7.24 6.89 -13.71
CA ALA A 97 6.98 6.23 -14.99
C ALA A 97 8.04 5.18 -15.35
N THR A 98 9.31 5.45 -15.02
CA THR A 98 10.42 4.52 -15.21
C THR A 98 10.28 3.28 -14.34
N LEU A 99 10.03 3.43 -13.03
CA LEU A 99 9.89 2.32 -12.09
C LEU A 99 8.67 1.44 -12.40
N THR A 100 7.55 2.08 -12.72
CA THR A 100 6.27 1.38 -12.96
C THR A 100 6.08 0.94 -14.40
N ARG A 101 7.06 1.23 -15.27
CA ARG A 101 7.09 0.92 -16.70
C ARG A 101 6.00 1.57 -17.56
N ARG A 102 5.11 2.38 -17.06
CA ARG A 102 4.06 3.16 -17.78
C ARG A 102 3.05 3.79 -16.83
N GLY A 103 3.26 3.71 -15.50
CA GLY A 103 2.37 4.30 -14.53
C GLY A 103 2.36 5.83 -14.61
N GLN A 104 1.27 6.41 -14.19
CA GLN A 104 1.12 7.85 -14.05
C GLN A 104 1.02 8.19 -12.56
N LEU A 105 1.82 9.14 -12.11
CA LEU A 105 1.86 9.56 -10.71
C LEU A 105 0.59 10.33 -10.31
N ALA A 106 0.09 11.20 -11.18
CA ALA A 106 -1.05 12.06 -10.85
C ALA A 106 -2.29 11.30 -10.34
N PRO A 107 -2.79 10.21 -10.98
CA PRO A 107 -3.90 9.44 -10.45
C PRO A 107 -3.63 8.81 -9.06
N VAL A 108 -2.37 8.52 -8.73
CA VAL A 108 -1.99 7.98 -7.42
C VAL A 108 -2.11 9.07 -6.35
N LEU A 109 -1.58 10.26 -6.61
CA LEU A 109 -1.69 11.40 -5.70
C LEU A 109 -3.14 11.86 -5.51
N GLU A 110 -3.94 11.89 -6.59
CA GLU A 110 -5.39 12.13 -6.52
C GLU A 110 -6.09 11.06 -5.66
N GLY A 111 -5.70 9.79 -5.79
CA GLY A 111 -6.22 8.70 -4.98
C GLY A 111 -5.90 8.85 -3.50
N ILE A 112 -4.68 9.29 -3.17
CA ILE A 112 -4.24 9.56 -1.80
C ILE A 112 -5.05 10.73 -1.21
N ALA A 113 -5.22 11.81 -1.97
CA ALA A 113 -6.02 12.97 -1.56
C ALA A 113 -7.49 12.58 -1.30
N ALA A 114 -8.09 11.76 -2.20
CA ALA A 114 -9.44 11.26 -2.04
C ALA A 114 -9.60 10.36 -0.81
N ALA A 115 -8.60 9.51 -0.52
CA ALA A 115 -8.60 8.68 0.68
C ALA A 115 -8.61 9.52 1.95
N ARG A 116 -7.78 10.56 2.02
CA ARG A 116 -7.79 11.53 3.15
C ARG A 116 -9.13 12.23 3.29
N ALA A 117 -9.65 12.75 2.19
CA ALA A 117 -10.96 13.41 2.17
C ALA A 117 -12.10 12.50 2.66
N ALA A 118 -11.99 11.18 2.42
CA ALA A 118 -12.91 10.17 2.93
C ALA A 118 -12.63 9.75 4.38
N GLY A 119 -11.64 10.35 5.07
CA GLY A 119 -11.29 10.04 6.45
C GLY A 119 -10.45 8.77 6.64
N LEU A 120 -9.86 8.24 5.57
CA LEU A 120 -8.94 7.11 5.66
C LEU A 120 -7.53 7.60 6.05
N ARG A 121 -6.89 6.90 6.98
CA ARG A 121 -5.45 7.10 7.19
C ARG A 121 -4.68 6.48 6.04
N VAL A 122 -3.71 7.21 5.54
CA VAL A 122 -2.85 6.73 4.45
C VAL A 122 -1.49 6.37 5.02
N LYS A 123 -1.00 5.19 4.63
CA LYS A 123 0.36 4.74 4.89
C LYS A 123 1.06 4.54 3.55
N ILE A 124 2.15 5.22 3.35
CA ILE A 124 3.00 5.07 2.17
C ILE A 124 3.98 3.92 2.43
N ASN A 125 4.05 2.99 1.48
CA ASN A 125 5.02 1.91 1.44
C ASN A 125 6.00 2.17 0.30
N THR A 126 7.28 2.32 0.62
CA THR A 126 8.36 2.60 -0.32
C THR A 126 9.40 1.50 -0.25
N VAL A 127 9.78 0.94 -1.39
CA VAL A 127 10.87 -0.03 -1.49
C VAL A 127 12.19 0.73 -1.59
N ALA A 128 13.12 0.41 -0.69
CA ALA A 128 14.46 0.98 -0.70
C ALA A 128 15.29 0.37 -1.84
N LEU A 129 15.68 1.20 -2.80
CA LEU A 129 16.46 0.83 -3.98
C LEU A 129 17.73 1.67 -4.04
N HIS A 130 18.90 0.99 -4.11
CA HIS A 130 20.20 1.65 -4.26
C HIS A 130 20.28 2.45 -5.56
N GLY A 131 20.86 3.64 -5.47
CA GLY A 131 20.97 4.59 -6.59
C GLY A 131 19.64 5.28 -6.97
N PHE A 132 18.60 5.09 -6.14
CA PHE A 132 17.29 5.67 -6.37
C PHE A 132 16.71 6.31 -5.10
N THR A 133 16.59 5.55 -4.03
CA THR A 133 15.90 5.99 -2.81
C THR A 133 16.69 7.04 -2.03
N GLU A 134 17.99 7.06 -2.14
CA GLU A 134 18.85 8.01 -1.43
C GLU A 134 18.46 9.47 -1.74
N ASP A 135 18.15 9.76 -3.01
CA ASP A 135 17.73 11.12 -3.44
C ASP A 135 16.24 11.40 -3.15
N GLU A 136 15.41 10.35 -3.09
CA GLU A 136 13.95 10.47 -2.94
C GLU A 136 13.51 10.48 -1.47
N LEU A 137 14.37 9.99 -0.56
CA LEU A 137 14.00 9.74 0.83
C LEU A 137 13.52 11.00 1.55
N PHE A 138 14.32 12.07 1.51
CA PHE A 138 13.97 13.31 2.23
C PHE A 138 12.74 14.00 1.65
N PRO A 139 12.62 14.19 0.32
CA PRO A 139 11.39 14.70 -0.28
C PRO A 139 10.15 13.90 0.12
N LEU A 140 10.26 12.57 0.16
CA LEU A 140 9.15 11.69 0.51
C LEU A 140 8.80 11.77 2.02
N VAL A 141 9.81 11.83 2.89
CA VAL A 141 9.63 12.03 4.35
C VAL A 141 8.95 13.35 4.63
N ASP A 142 9.45 14.45 4.04
CA ASP A 142 8.89 15.77 4.25
C ASP A 142 7.46 15.88 3.73
N TRP A 143 7.18 15.30 2.57
CA TRP A 143 5.83 15.25 2.04
C TRP A 143 4.90 14.41 2.94
N CYS A 144 5.33 13.23 3.37
CA CYS A 144 4.54 12.40 4.29
C CYS A 144 4.25 13.13 5.61
N ALA A 145 5.24 13.83 6.15
CA ALA A 145 5.09 14.60 7.39
C ALA A 145 4.11 15.77 7.20
N SER A 146 4.23 16.54 6.11
CA SER A 146 3.34 17.67 5.82
C SER A 146 1.89 17.25 5.56
N GLU A 147 1.69 16.09 4.93
CA GLU A 147 0.38 15.55 4.59
C GLU A 147 -0.21 14.65 5.69
N GLY A 148 0.54 14.37 6.77
CA GLY A 148 0.11 13.50 7.87
C GLY A 148 -0.01 12.03 7.48
N HIS A 149 0.88 11.55 6.62
CA HIS A 149 0.97 10.15 6.21
C HIS A 149 2.00 9.39 7.03
N ASP A 150 1.68 8.13 7.34
CA ASP A 150 2.69 7.19 7.83
C ASP A 150 3.60 6.77 6.66
N LEU A 151 4.92 6.66 6.87
CA LEU A 151 5.86 6.11 5.90
C LEU A 151 6.46 4.79 6.40
N THR A 152 6.58 3.81 5.53
CA THR A 152 7.31 2.56 5.75
C THR A 152 8.28 2.33 4.62
N LEU A 153 9.55 2.23 4.95
CA LEU A 153 10.60 1.76 4.06
C LEU A 153 10.67 0.22 4.14
N ILE A 154 10.79 -0.42 2.99
CA ILE A 154 10.82 -1.88 2.85
C ILE A 154 12.10 -2.24 2.12
N GLU A 155 12.90 -3.13 2.69
CA GLU A 155 14.07 -3.67 2.00
C GLU A 155 13.64 -4.51 0.79
N LEU A 156 14.40 -4.37 -0.29
CA LEU A 156 14.19 -5.18 -1.48
C LEU A 156 14.43 -6.65 -1.16
N MET A 157 13.41 -7.48 -1.32
CA MET A 157 13.53 -8.91 -1.17
C MET A 157 13.96 -9.55 -2.49
N PRO A 158 15.06 -10.33 -2.53
CA PRO A 158 15.47 -11.07 -3.72
C PRO A 158 14.50 -12.25 -3.93
N MET A 159 13.47 -12.04 -4.77
CA MET A 159 12.50 -13.08 -5.12
C MET A 159 12.52 -13.35 -6.63
N GLY A 160 12.69 -14.63 -7.02
CA GLY A 160 12.69 -15.11 -8.40
C GLY A 160 14.11 -15.26 -8.98
N GLU A 161 14.34 -16.35 -9.72
CA GLU A 161 15.66 -16.75 -10.24
C GLU A 161 16.24 -15.78 -11.29
N GLU A 162 15.42 -15.26 -12.20
CA GLU A 162 15.87 -14.35 -13.27
C GLU A 162 16.08 -12.88 -12.81
N ALA A 163 15.57 -12.52 -11.65
CA ALA A 163 15.67 -11.15 -11.15
C ALA A 163 16.76 -10.99 -10.07
N ALA A 164 17.38 -12.06 -9.62
CA ALA A 164 18.28 -12.02 -8.48
C ALA A 164 19.54 -11.18 -8.76
N GLU A 165 20.20 -11.37 -9.90
CA GLU A 165 21.44 -10.64 -10.22
C GLU A 165 21.22 -9.15 -10.45
N ALA A 166 20.17 -8.77 -11.20
CA ALA A 166 19.83 -7.37 -11.43
C ALA A 166 19.35 -6.67 -10.15
N ARG A 167 18.72 -7.41 -9.23
CA ARG A 167 18.23 -6.87 -7.95
C ARG A 167 19.30 -6.79 -6.87
N ILE A 168 20.32 -7.64 -6.91
CA ILE A 168 21.45 -7.55 -5.98
C ILE A 168 22.13 -6.18 -6.08
N GLY A 169 22.30 -5.65 -7.30
CA GLY A 169 22.85 -4.30 -7.52
C GLY A 169 21.96 -3.16 -7.04
N GLN A 170 20.67 -3.42 -6.79
CA GLN A 170 19.70 -2.42 -6.30
C GLN A 170 19.39 -2.59 -4.80
N PHE A 171 19.99 -3.57 -4.14
CA PHE A 171 19.77 -3.78 -2.71
C PHE A 171 20.37 -2.63 -1.89
N LEU A 172 19.54 -2.01 -1.08
CA LEU A 172 19.89 -0.94 -0.15
C LEU A 172 19.46 -1.35 1.26
N PRO A 173 20.43 -1.65 2.16
CA PRO A 173 20.11 -1.95 3.55
C PRO A 173 19.44 -0.75 4.23
N LEU A 174 18.37 -0.96 4.96
CA LEU A 174 17.72 0.12 5.72
C LEU A 174 18.62 0.69 6.82
N SER A 175 19.61 -0.05 7.29
CA SER A 175 20.65 0.45 8.20
C SER A 175 21.37 1.67 7.63
N ASP A 176 21.61 1.69 6.31
CA ASP A 176 22.38 2.75 5.65
C ASP A 176 21.53 4.03 5.49
N LEU A 177 20.18 3.88 5.45
CA LEU A 177 19.24 4.99 5.42
C LEU A 177 18.89 5.54 6.82
N ARG A 178 19.17 4.81 7.88
CA ARG A 178 18.83 5.21 9.26
C ARG A 178 19.62 6.44 9.72
N ALA A 179 20.93 6.46 9.47
CA ALA A 179 21.78 7.55 9.94
C ALA A 179 21.34 8.92 9.46
N PRO A 180 21.03 9.15 8.16
CA PRO A 180 20.53 10.43 7.69
C PRO A 180 19.20 10.86 8.33
N VAL A 181 18.27 9.93 8.52
CA VAL A 181 16.93 10.21 9.07
C VAL A 181 17.00 10.61 10.54
N PHE A 182 17.87 10.00 11.32
CA PHE A 182 18.09 10.36 12.73
C PHE A 182 18.72 11.76 12.88
N LEU A 183 19.62 12.16 11.98
CA LEU A 183 20.24 13.48 12.02
C LEU A 183 19.23 14.61 11.76
N VAL A 184 18.25 14.41 10.89
CA VAL A 184 17.20 15.41 10.61
C VAL A 184 16.19 15.48 11.76
N GLY A 185 15.88 14.38 12.43
CA GLY A 185 14.96 14.37 13.58
C GLY A 185 15.49 15.11 14.81
N THR A 186 16.79 15.13 15.03
CA THR A 186 17.42 15.82 16.18
C THR A 186 17.57 17.34 16.00
N GLU A 187 17.48 17.85 14.78
CA GLU A 187 17.57 19.31 14.54
C GLU A 187 16.22 20.05 14.71
N ARG A 188 15.09 19.35 14.81
CA ARG A 188 13.76 19.96 14.97
C ARG A 188 13.32 20.17 16.43
N ASP A 189 14.07 19.70 17.40
CA ASP A 189 13.78 19.82 18.85
C ASP A 189 14.53 20.97 19.53
N HIS A 190 14.87 22.05 18.77
CA HIS A 190 15.49 23.28 19.36
C HIS A 190 14.73 24.53 18.98
#